data_fbf51f144424eb52bd4c5670989ff319
#
_entry.id   fbf51f144424eb52bd4c5670989ff319
#
_cell.length_a   1.000
_cell.length_b   1.000
_cell.length_c   1.000
_cell.angle_alpha   90.00
_cell.angle_beta   90.00
_cell.angle_gamma   90.00
#
_symmetry.space_group_name_H-M   'P 1'
#
loop_
_entity.id
_entity.type
_entity.pdbx_description
1 polymer ?
#
loop_
_entity_poly.entity_id
_entity_poly.type
_entity_poly.pdbx_seq_one_letter_code
_entity_poly.pdbx_strand_id
1 'polypeptide(L)'
;MRPKLDWRAAVCGGALVIAYACAAAVPAPAPADTAQGTPTATASKVGVTHRQLNVKLGRRAEVRGAIQPAGSTVALQIRRGRRWVTLVRDRTDASGRYRLRDRLRHPVSARARVKVSQGGPAGHRGIGRLNVFRVAHASWYGPGLYGGHLSCGGTLDAGVLGVAHKSLPCGTKVTLRHHGRVVRVPVIDRGPYVAGREYDLTEATANRLKFRGHGAIQSTK
;
A
#
# COMPACT_ATOMS: atom_id res chain seq x y z
N MET A 1 -44.13 21.57 -5.66
CA MET A 1 -44.73 22.66 -4.90
C MET A 1 -43.99 22.81 -3.57
N ARG A 2 -43.26 23.91 -3.40
CA ARG A 2 -42.60 24.29 -2.15
C ARG A 2 -43.41 25.47 -1.59
N PRO A 3 -43.61 25.64 -0.25
CA PRO A 3 -43.86 26.92 0.31
C PRO A 3 -42.58 27.54 0.92
N LYS A 4 -42.38 28.79 0.55
CA LYS A 4 -41.43 29.73 1.18
C LYS A 4 -42.08 30.23 2.49
N LEU A 5 -41.28 30.45 3.50
CA LEU A 5 -41.68 31.23 4.66
C LEU A 5 -40.79 32.47 4.74
N ASP A 6 -41.42 33.62 4.54
CA ASP A 6 -40.92 34.97 4.79
C ASP A 6 -41.04 35.31 6.28
N TRP A 7 -40.00 35.99 6.83
CA TRP A 7 -40.14 36.67 8.11
C TRP A 7 -39.61 38.12 7.94
N ARG A 8 -40.49 39.03 8.19
CA ARG A 8 -40.16 40.47 8.31
C ARG A 8 -40.61 40.99 9.68
N ALA A 9 -39.64 41.62 10.36
CA ALA A 9 -39.61 42.82 11.19
C ALA A 9 -40.82 43.20 12.05
N ALA A 10 -40.53 43.56 13.28
CA ALA A 10 -41.16 44.70 13.95
C ALA A 10 -40.21 45.33 14.98
N VAL A 11 -40.00 46.62 14.83
CA VAL A 11 -39.27 47.57 15.67
C VAL A 11 -40.25 48.19 16.64
N CYS A 12 -39.86 48.51 17.88
CA CYS A 12 -40.29 49.59 18.78
C CYS A 12 -39.59 49.37 20.11
N GLY A 13 -38.75 50.24 20.67
CA GLY A 13 -38.93 51.66 20.93
C GLY A 13 -39.12 51.80 22.45
N GLY A 14 -38.11 52.41 23.17
CA GLY A 14 -38.31 52.72 24.58
C GLY A 14 -37.01 53.09 25.29
N ALA A 15 -36.63 54.36 25.30
CA ALA A 15 -35.54 54.90 26.08
C ALA A 15 -35.97 55.06 27.54
N LEU A 16 -35.07 54.67 28.45
CA LEU A 16 -35.10 55.15 29.83
C LEU A 16 -33.69 55.39 30.31
N VAL A 17 -33.34 56.67 30.49
CA VAL A 17 -32.08 57.12 31.07
C VAL A 17 -32.23 57.03 32.60
N ILE A 18 -31.37 56.32 33.27
CA ILE A 18 -31.15 56.44 34.72
C ILE A 18 -29.66 56.51 34.95
N ALA A 19 -29.18 57.67 35.32
CA ALA A 19 -27.80 57.91 35.81
C ALA A 19 -27.67 57.40 37.26
N TYR A 20 -26.68 56.60 37.53
CA TYR A 20 -26.15 56.42 38.90
C TYR A 20 -24.66 56.17 38.91
N ALA A 21 -24.03 57.08 39.62
CA ALA A 21 -22.80 57.07 40.40
C ALA A 21 -21.66 56.04 40.08
N CYS A 22 -20.50 56.63 39.82
CA CYS A 22 -19.18 56.02 39.90
C CYS A 22 -18.91 55.37 41.29
N ALA A 23 -18.62 54.12 41.34
CA ALA A 23 -17.80 53.49 42.36
C ALA A 23 -16.64 52.79 41.68
N ALA A 24 -15.43 53.24 41.88
CA ALA A 24 -14.20 52.63 41.38
C ALA A 24 -13.99 51.30 42.09
N ALA A 25 -14.23 50.20 41.43
CA ALA A 25 -13.83 48.86 41.86
C ALA A 25 -12.44 48.52 41.30
N VAL A 26 -11.47 48.30 42.18
CA VAL A 26 -10.17 47.80 41.86
C VAL A 26 -10.29 46.41 41.24
N PRO A 27 -9.72 46.15 40.06
CA PRO A 27 -9.77 44.81 39.48
C PRO A 27 -8.87 43.87 40.25
N ALA A 28 -9.44 42.76 40.72
CA ALA A 28 -8.67 41.64 41.30
C ALA A 28 -7.77 41.03 40.21
N PRO A 29 -6.55 40.54 40.56
CA PRO A 29 -5.67 39.88 39.59
C PRO A 29 -6.35 38.59 39.08
N ALA A 30 -6.42 38.46 37.76
CA ALA A 30 -6.87 37.26 37.10
C ALA A 30 -6.00 36.04 37.49
N PRO A 31 -6.57 34.86 37.70
CA PRO A 31 -5.77 33.65 37.92
C PRO A 31 -4.94 33.39 36.67
N ALA A 32 -3.65 33.14 36.88
CA ALA A 32 -2.73 32.74 35.81
C ALA A 32 -3.26 31.49 35.13
N ASP A 33 -3.64 31.61 33.87
CA ASP A 33 -3.93 30.50 32.97
C ASP A 33 -2.66 29.65 32.90
N THR A 34 -2.67 28.54 33.65
CA THR A 34 -1.72 27.47 33.45
C THR A 34 -2.02 26.86 32.12
N ALA A 35 -1.36 27.35 31.06
CA ALA A 35 -1.39 26.73 29.76
C ALA A 35 -0.91 25.29 29.92
N GLN A 36 -1.86 24.38 30.10
CA GLN A 36 -1.63 22.94 29.94
C GLN A 36 -1.29 22.75 28.47
N GLY A 37 0.01 22.71 28.19
CA GLY A 37 0.53 22.33 26.91
C GLY A 37 -0.07 20.98 26.52
N THR A 38 -0.99 21.00 25.57
CA THR A 38 -1.53 19.81 24.92
C THR A 38 -0.31 19.01 24.43
N PRO A 39 -0.10 17.76 24.88
CA PRO A 39 1.03 16.99 24.39
C PRO A 39 0.82 16.82 22.87
N THR A 40 1.65 17.47 22.09
CA THR A 40 1.73 17.25 20.65
C THR A 40 2.03 15.78 20.48
N ALA A 41 1.03 15.00 20.08
CA ALA A 41 1.15 13.58 19.85
C ALA A 41 2.18 13.36 18.74
N THR A 42 3.43 13.16 19.13
CA THR A 42 4.51 12.80 18.21
C THR A 42 4.09 11.50 17.54
N ALA A 43 3.73 11.58 16.26
CA ALA A 43 3.32 10.42 15.48
C ALA A 43 4.41 9.36 15.57
N SER A 44 4.17 8.30 16.35
CA SER A 44 5.15 7.25 16.58
C SER A 44 5.50 6.59 15.26
N LYS A 45 6.76 6.71 14.90
CA LYS A 45 7.31 6.16 13.66
C LYS A 45 7.29 4.63 13.75
N VAL A 46 6.44 3.97 12.99
CA VAL A 46 6.40 2.50 12.92
C VAL A 46 7.78 1.98 12.50
N GLY A 47 8.52 1.41 13.45
CA GLY A 47 9.83 0.81 13.19
C GLY A 47 9.67 -0.52 12.44
N VAL A 48 10.44 -0.75 11.37
CA VAL A 48 10.54 -2.03 10.67
C VAL A 48 12.02 -2.38 10.57
N THR A 49 12.42 -3.49 11.19
CA THR A 49 13.82 -3.96 11.24
C THR A 49 14.08 -5.10 10.28
N HIS A 50 13.08 -5.93 10.01
CA HIS A 50 13.18 -7.06 9.09
C HIS A 50 11.93 -7.21 8.24
N ARG A 51 12.10 -7.58 6.97
CA ARG A 51 11.00 -7.88 6.05
C ARG A 51 11.36 -8.99 5.07
N GLN A 52 10.59 -10.05 5.04
CA GLN A 52 10.65 -11.12 4.06
C GLN A 52 9.33 -11.12 3.28
N LEU A 53 9.32 -10.39 2.16
CA LEU A 53 8.12 -10.12 1.37
C LEU A 53 8.08 -10.87 0.03
N ASN A 54 9.19 -11.49 -0.39
CA ASN A 54 9.29 -12.30 -1.61
C ASN A 54 9.31 -13.78 -1.23
N VAL A 55 8.15 -14.41 -1.18
CA VAL A 55 8.01 -15.78 -0.68
C VAL A 55 7.42 -16.72 -1.73
N LYS A 56 7.75 -18.00 -1.66
CA LYS A 56 7.08 -19.05 -2.44
C LYS A 56 5.68 -19.31 -1.86
N LEU A 57 4.75 -19.70 -2.71
CA LEU A 57 3.42 -20.14 -2.31
C LEU A 57 3.52 -21.18 -1.18
N GLY A 58 2.69 -21.03 -0.17
CA GLY A 58 2.72 -21.89 1.02
C GLY A 58 3.81 -21.57 2.04
N ARG A 59 4.75 -20.67 1.75
CA ARG A 59 5.72 -20.16 2.74
C ARG A 59 5.18 -18.93 3.47
N ARG A 60 5.77 -18.61 4.63
CA ARG A 60 5.36 -17.46 5.44
C ARG A 60 6.07 -16.19 4.99
N ALA A 61 5.31 -15.13 4.77
CA ALA A 61 5.83 -13.77 4.77
C ALA A 61 6.06 -13.35 6.23
N GLU A 62 7.10 -12.56 6.47
CA GLU A 62 7.46 -12.11 7.80
C GLU A 62 7.86 -10.63 7.80
N VAL A 63 7.38 -9.90 8.81
CA VAL A 63 7.80 -8.53 9.11
C VAL A 63 8.03 -8.41 10.61
N ARG A 64 9.19 -7.88 10.99
CA ARG A 64 9.51 -7.58 12.39
C ARG A 64 9.82 -6.09 12.54
N GLY A 65 9.59 -5.58 13.71
CA GLY A 65 9.90 -4.21 14.04
C GLY A 65 9.57 -3.89 15.49
N ALA A 66 9.54 -2.60 15.78
CA ALA A 66 9.16 -2.11 17.09
C ALA A 66 8.34 -0.83 16.98
N ILE A 67 7.49 -0.60 17.96
CA ILE A 67 6.72 0.63 18.15
C ILE A 67 6.42 0.85 19.63
N GLN A 68 6.34 2.11 20.05
CA GLN A 68 5.90 2.51 21.37
C GLN A 68 4.49 3.14 21.30
N PRO A 69 3.68 3.04 22.35
CA PRO A 69 3.95 2.28 23.59
C PRO A 69 3.88 0.76 23.39
N ALA A 70 4.46 0.00 24.30
CA ALA A 70 4.29 -1.45 24.43
C ALA A 70 2.81 -1.82 24.55
N GLY A 71 2.44 -3.05 24.16
CA GLY A 71 1.05 -3.50 24.14
C GLY A 71 0.22 -2.97 22.97
N SER A 72 0.83 -2.19 22.06
CA SER A 72 0.15 -1.72 20.83
C SER A 72 -0.18 -2.88 19.90
N THR A 73 -1.35 -2.84 19.26
CA THR A 73 -1.72 -3.81 18.21
C THR A 73 -1.30 -3.30 16.85
N VAL A 74 -0.51 -4.09 16.14
CA VAL A 74 -0.04 -3.82 14.78
C VAL A 74 -0.61 -4.80 13.78
N ALA A 75 -0.78 -4.41 12.53
CA ALA A 75 -1.34 -5.21 11.48
C ALA A 75 -0.50 -5.15 10.20
N LEU A 76 -0.23 -6.31 9.61
CA LEU A 76 0.26 -6.39 8.23
C LEU A 76 -0.93 -6.31 7.28
N GLN A 77 -0.89 -5.33 6.40
CA GLN A 77 -1.94 -5.11 5.42
C GLN A 77 -1.38 -5.12 4.00
N ILE A 78 -2.19 -5.63 3.06
CA ILE A 78 -1.92 -5.52 1.62
C ILE A 78 -3.03 -4.76 0.91
N ARG A 79 -2.71 -4.11 -0.21
CA ARG A 79 -3.69 -3.40 -1.02
C ARG A 79 -4.31 -4.35 -2.04
N ARG A 80 -5.63 -4.54 -1.97
CA ARG A 80 -6.44 -5.24 -2.98
C ARG A 80 -7.40 -4.23 -3.62
N GLY A 81 -7.18 -3.91 -4.89
CA GLY A 81 -7.90 -2.82 -5.55
C GLY A 81 -7.72 -1.50 -4.80
N ARG A 82 -8.82 -0.88 -4.38
CA ARG A 82 -8.82 0.39 -3.62
C ARG A 82 -8.76 0.19 -2.10
N ARG A 83 -8.88 -1.04 -1.58
CA ARG A 83 -8.97 -1.34 -0.14
C ARG A 83 -7.66 -1.91 0.42
N TRP A 84 -7.43 -1.67 1.71
CA TRP A 84 -6.39 -2.32 2.49
C TRP A 84 -7.01 -3.50 3.25
N VAL A 85 -6.45 -4.69 3.04
CA VAL A 85 -6.89 -5.94 3.67
C VAL A 85 -5.85 -6.34 4.71
N THR A 86 -6.28 -6.61 5.94
CA THR A 86 -5.42 -7.13 7.01
C THR A 86 -5.19 -8.62 6.78
N LEU A 87 -3.91 -9.00 6.78
CA LEU A 87 -3.49 -10.40 6.70
C LEU A 87 -3.35 -11.00 8.09
N VAL A 88 -2.65 -10.30 8.98
CA VAL A 88 -2.37 -10.76 10.34
C VAL A 88 -2.22 -9.55 11.26
N ARG A 89 -2.51 -9.75 12.53
CA ARG A 89 -2.26 -8.81 13.63
C ARG A 89 -1.33 -9.45 14.63
N ASP A 90 -0.60 -8.59 15.35
CA ASP A 90 0.23 -8.98 16.48
C ASP A 90 0.18 -7.87 17.53
N ARG A 91 0.39 -8.22 18.78
CA ARG A 91 0.53 -7.27 19.88
C ARG A 91 2.00 -7.13 20.23
N THR A 92 2.47 -5.90 20.38
CA THR A 92 3.86 -5.68 20.78
C THR A 92 4.11 -6.21 22.19
N ASP A 93 5.29 -6.78 22.36
CA ASP A 93 5.77 -7.24 23.69
C ASP A 93 6.11 -6.05 24.62
N ALA A 94 6.58 -6.34 25.82
CA ALA A 94 6.98 -5.33 26.82
C ALA A 94 8.09 -4.39 26.31
N SER A 95 8.89 -4.81 25.32
CA SER A 95 9.92 -4.00 24.67
C SER A 95 9.39 -3.23 23.46
N GLY A 96 8.08 -3.32 23.17
CA GLY A 96 7.46 -2.71 22.00
C GLY A 96 7.73 -3.46 20.69
N ARG A 97 8.33 -4.65 20.69
CA ARG A 97 8.66 -5.43 19.50
C ARG A 97 7.44 -6.20 19.00
N TYR A 98 7.35 -6.38 17.66
CA TYR A 98 6.32 -7.18 17.01
C TYR A 98 6.90 -8.11 15.95
N ARG A 99 6.13 -9.19 15.63
CA ARG A 99 6.47 -10.17 14.61
C ARG A 99 5.23 -10.61 13.85
N LEU A 100 4.97 -9.97 12.72
CA LEU A 100 3.85 -10.29 11.84
C LEU A 100 4.23 -11.41 10.88
N ARG A 101 3.52 -12.54 10.94
CA ARG A 101 3.74 -13.72 10.08
C ARG A 101 2.44 -14.18 9.48
N ASP A 102 2.41 -14.37 8.17
CA ASP A 102 1.25 -14.95 7.49
C ASP A 102 1.67 -15.91 6.38
N ARG A 103 0.89 -16.98 6.23
CA ARG A 103 1.05 -17.99 5.19
C ARG A 103 0.01 -17.80 4.11
N LEU A 104 0.38 -17.11 3.04
CA LEU A 104 -0.52 -16.85 1.93
C LEU A 104 -0.68 -18.09 1.06
N ARG A 105 -1.94 -18.40 0.73
CA ARG A 105 -2.34 -19.59 -0.03
C ARG A 105 -2.59 -19.33 -1.51
N HIS A 106 -2.47 -18.09 -1.96
CA HIS A 106 -2.68 -17.70 -3.36
C HIS A 106 -1.53 -16.82 -3.84
N PRO A 107 -1.12 -16.96 -5.11
CA PRO A 107 -0.16 -16.04 -5.72
C PRO A 107 -0.69 -14.61 -5.64
N VAL A 108 0.17 -13.67 -5.36
CA VAL A 108 -0.18 -12.24 -5.27
C VAL A 108 1.03 -11.34 -5.38
N SER A 109 0.86 -10.17 -5.96
CA SER A 109 1.81 -9.05 -5.88
C SER A 109 1.03 -7.79 -5.49
N ALA A 110 1.17 -7.36 -4.24
CA ALA A 110 0.40 -6.24 -3.70
C ALA A 110 1.29 -5.29 -2.88
N ARG A 111 0.98 -3.97 -2.91
CA ARG A 111 1.59 -3.04 -1.96
C ARG A 111 1.28 -3.48 -0.54
N ALA A 112 2.25 -3.41 0.36
CA ALA A 112 2.13 -3.82 1.75
C ALA A 112 2.49 -2.68 2.69
N ARG A 113 1.84 -2.67 3.85
CA ARG A 113 2.13 -1.75 4.95
C ARG A 113 1.96 -2.42 6.30
N VAL A 114 2.64 -1.89 7.30
CA VAL A 114 2.35 -2.13 8.71
C VAL A 114 1.53 -0.95 9.21
N LYS A 115 0.41 -1.23 9.87
CA LYS A 115 -0.49 -0.22 10.45
C LYS A 115 -0.63 -0.48 11.95
N VAL A 116 -0.58 0.57 12.76
CA VAL A 116 -1.02 0.52 14.16
C VAL A 116 -2.54 0.49 14.16
N SER A 117 -3.15 -0.48 14.84
CA SER A 117 -4.59 -0.66 14.87
C SER A 117 -5.23 -0.31 16.20
N GLN A 118 -4.52 -0.45 17.33
CA GLN A 118 -4.98 -0.12 18.68
C GLN A 118 -3.78 0.10 19.62
N GLY A 119 -4.00 0.84 20.71
CA GLY A 119 -3.08 0.98 21.84
C GLY A 119 -1.85 1.84 21.57
N GLY A 120 -1.75 2.46 20.40
CA GLY A 120 -0.66 3.37 20.05
C GLY A 120 -1.13 4.46 19.10
N PRO A 121 -0.29 5.48 18.85
CA PRO A 121 -0.64 6.58 17.97
C PRO A 121 -0.94 6.05 16.57
N ALA A 122 -2.01 6.59 15.99
CA ALA A 122 -2.46 6.20 14.66
C ALA A 122 -1.34 6.42 13.63
N GLY A 123 -1.00 5.38 12.88
CA GLY A 123 0.06 5.48 11.89
C GLY A 123 0.18 4.24 11.03
N HIS A 124 0.90 4.39 9.92
CA HIS A 124 1.27 3.26 9.10
C HIS A 124 2.61 3.51 8.39
N ARG A 125 3.30 2.43 8.06
CA ARG A 125 4.53 2.46 7.26
C ARG A 125 4.40 1.56 6.04
N GLY A 126 4.60 2.12 4.85
CA GLY A 126 4.76 1.35 3.63
C GLY A 126 6.05 0.53 3.67
N ILE A 127 5.94 -0.76 3.34
CA ILE A 127 7.08 -1.70 3.41
C ILE A 127 7.45 -2.31 2.07
N GLY A 128 6.90 -1.78 0.98
CA GLY A 128 7.13 -2.25 -0.38
C GLY A 128 6.01 -3.14 -0.91
N ARG A 129 6.36 -4.17 -1.67
CA ARG A 129 5.40 -5.14 -2.23
C ARG A 129 5.60 -6.51 -1.60
N LEU A 130 4.50 -7.11 -1.18
CA LEU A 130 4.44 -8.53 -0.86
C LEU A 130 4.19 -9.29 -2.16
N ASN A 131 5.09 -10.23 -2.45
CA ASN A 131 5.00 -11.09 -3.61
C ASN A 131 4.99 -12.56 -3.15
N VAL A 132 3.93 -13.27 -3.52
CA VAL A 132 3.80 -14.72 -3.31
C VAL A 132 3.88 -15.39 -4.67
N PHE A 133 4.90 -16.18 -4.86
CA PHE A 133 5.24 -16.80 -6.13
C PHE A 133 4.82 -18.27 -6.19
N ARG A 134 4.23 -18.67 -7.28
CA ARG A 134 4.12 -20.07 -7.71
C ARG A 134 5.12 -20.36 -8.83
N VAL A 135 5.36 -21.63 -9.11
CA VAL A 135 6.14 -22.05 -10.29
C VAL A 135 5.31 -21.82 -11.55
N ALA A 136 5.96 -21.38 -12.60
CA ALA A 136 5.43 -21.24 -13.95
C ALA A 136 6.54 -21.58 -14.95
N HIS A 137 6.20 -21.96 -16.16
CA HIS A 137 7.15 -22.21 -17.24
C HIS A 137 7.17 -21.07 -18.24
N ALA A 138 8.36 -20.66 -18.67
CA ALA A 138 8.54 -19.57 -19.61
C ALA A 138 9.54 -19.92 -20.70
N SER A 139 9.46 -19.18 -21.79
CA SER A 139 10.49 -18.97 -22.82
C SER A 139 10.71 -17.46 -22.97
N TRP A 140 11.47 -17.05 -23.96
CA TRP A 140 11.68 -15.64 -24.30
C TRP A 140 11.75 -15.46 -25.82
N TYR A 141 11.48 -14.25 -26.28
CA TYR A 141 11.47 -13.84 -27.67
C TYR A 141 12.08 -12.45 -27.84
N GLY A 142 12.54 -12.15 -29.03
CA GLY A 142 13.17 -10.85 -29.30
C GLY A 142 13.88 -10.82 -30.66
N PRO A 143 15.13 -11.26 -30.76
CA PRO A 143 15.89 -11.21 -32.00
C PRO A 143 15.13 -11.87 -33.18
N GLY A 144 15.13 -11.21 -34.34
CA GLY A 144 14.36 -11.64 -35.50
C GLY A 144 12.87 -11.23 -35.49
N LEU A 145 12.34 -10.70 -34.39
CA LEU A 145 10.94 -10.24 -34.28
C LEU A 145 10.84 -8.73 -34.00
N TYR A 146 11.97 -8.01 -33.91
CA TYR A 146 11.95 -6.57 -33.70
C TYR A 146 11.31 -5.84 -34.87
N GLY A 147 10.57 -4.77 -34.56
CA GLY A 147 9.73 -4.06 -35.52
C GLY A 147 8.32 -4.66 -35.67
N GLY A 148 8.08 -5.89 -35.15
CA GLY A 148 6.78 -6.53 -35.17
C GLY A 148 5.77 -5.90 -34.22
N HIS A 149 4.49 -5.92 -34.61
CA HIS A 149 3.39 -5.43 -33.78
C HIS A 149 3.08 -6.39 -32.63
N LEU A 150 2.88 -5.82 -31.43
CA LEU A 150 2.45 -6.57 -30.25
C LEU A 150 0.92 -6.65 -30.20
N SER A 151 0.36 -7.79 -29.82
CA SER A 151 -1.10 -8.00 -29.75
C SER A 151 -1.83 -7.02 -28.80
N CYS A 152 -1.12 -6.45 -27.84
CA CYS A 152 -1.67 -5.44 -26.93
C CYS A 152 -1.37 -3.99 -27.36
N GLY A 153 -0.89 -3.81 -28.58
CA GLY A 153 -0.50 -2.52 -29.14
C GLY A 153 0.98 -2.18 -28.92
N GLY A 154 1.48 -1.33 -29.81
CA GLY A 154 2.89 -0.96 -29.86
C GLY A 154 3.73 -1.94 -30.68
N THR A 155 5.04 -1.71 -30.65
CA THR A 155 6.04 -2.43 -31.46
C THR A 155 7.09 -3.05 -30.53
N LEU A 156 7.54 -4.24 -30.88
CA LEU A 156 8.61 -4.91 -30.15
C LEU A 156 9.97 -4.29 -30.53
N ASP A 157 10.74 -3.91 -29.54
CA ASP A 157 12.16 -3.57 -29.67
C ASP A 157 12.99 -4.25 -28.57
N ALA A 158 14.32 -4.13 -28.65
CA ALA A 158 15.24 -4.77 -27.72
C ALA A 158 15.11 -4.25 -26.28
N GLY A 159 14.56 -3.06 -26.05
CA GLY A 159 14.38 -2.43 -24.74
C GLY A 159 13.02 -2.66 -24.08
N VAL A 160 12.05 -3.15 -24.83
CA VAL A 160 10.67 -3.31 -24.34
C VAL A 160 10.59 -4.36 -23.24
N LEU A 161 10.10 -3.92 -22.07
CA LEU A 161 9.87 -4.79 -20.90
C LEU A 161 8.43 -5.28 -20.87
N GLY A 162 8.22 -6.59 -21.04
CA GLY A 162 6.89 -7.19 -21.02
C GLY A 162 6.93 -8.70 -21.06
N VAL A 163 5.75 -9.27 -21.11
CA VAL A 163 5.52 -10.70 -21.33
C VAL A 163 4.36 -10.92 -22.28
N ALA A 164 4.42 -11.98 -23.07
CA ALA A 164 3.24 -12.56 -23.72
C ALA A 164 2.56 -13.53 -22.73
N HIS A 165 1.23 -13.56 -22.75
CA HIS A 165 0.40 -14.49 -22.01
C HIS A 165 -0.91 -14.75 -22.75
N LYS A 166 -1.38 -16.01 -22.74
CA LYS A 166 -2.56 -16.43 -23.55
C LYS A 166 -3.84 -15.66 -23.20
N SER A 167 -4.16 -15.50 -21.92
CA SER A 167 -5.47 -15.05 -21.45
C SER A 167 -5.48 -13.88 -20.48
N LEU A 168 -4.35 -13.54 -19.83
CA LEU A 168 -4.33 -12.37 -18.95
C LEU A 168 -4.59 -11.10 -19.75
N PRO A 169 -5.46 -10.18 -19.26
CA PRO A 169 -5.71 -8.92 -19.95
C PRO A 169 -4.44 -8.13 -20.24
N CYS A 170 -4.39 -7.45 -21.38
CA CYS A 170 -3.33 -6.52 -21.74
C CYS A 170 -3.09 -5.49 -20.63
N GLY A 171 -1.83 -5.15 -20.39
CA GLY A 171 -1.45 -4.24 -19.32
C GLY A 171 -1.43 -4.85 -17.92
N THR A 172 -1.93 -6.08 -17.73
CA THR A 172 -1.86 -6.79 -16.43
C THR A 172 -0.41 -6.86 -15.96
N LYS A 173 -0.13 -6.31 -14.78
CA LYS A 173 1.22 -6.37 -14.21
C LYS A 173 1.49 -7.72 -13.57
N VAL A 174 2.48 -8.43 -14.10
CA VAL A 174 2.99 -9.70 -13.57
C VAL A 174 4.31 -9.44 -12.87
N THR A 175 4.51 -10.01 -11.68
CA THR A 175 5.83 -10.00 -11.03
C THR A 175 6.44 -11.38 -11.20
N LEU A 176 7.62 -11.41 -11.80
CA LEU A 176 8.36 -12.64 -12.10
C LEU A 176 9.61 -12.69 -11.24
N ARG A 177 10.07 -13.91 -10.91
CA ARG A 177 11.32 -14.13 -10.20
C ARG A 177 12.07 -15.33 -10.79
N HIS A 178 13.39 -15.16 -10.99
CA HIS A 178 14.31 -16.22 -11.41
C HIS A 178 15.64 -16.04 -10.67
N HIS A 179 16.13 -17.08 -9.98
CA HIS A 179 17.36 -17.07 -9.19
C HIS A 179 17.53 -15.81 -8.31
N GLY A 180 16.45 -15.46 -7.56
CA GLY A 180 16.45 -14.29 -6.66
C GLY A 180 16.20 -12.93 -7.33
N ARG A 181 16.36 -12.81 -8.64
CA ARG A 181 16.07 -11.59 -9.39
C ARG A 181 14.58 -11.45 -9.59
N VAL A 182 14.07 -10.24 -9.40
CA VAL A 182 12.62 -9.94 -9.48
C VAL A 182 12.40 -8.82 -10.47
N VAL A 183 11.44 -8.99 -11.37
CA VAL A 183 10.99 -7.96 -12.30
C VAL A 183 9.46 -7.89 -12.30
N ARG A 184 8.91 -6.71 -12.49
CA ARG A 184 7.46 -6.52 -12.61
C ARG A 184 7.15 -5.82 -13.91
N VAL A 185 6.50 -6.54 -14.83
CA VAL A 185 6.27 -6.13 -16.20
C VAL A 185 4.79 -6.27 -16.59
N PRO A 186 4.31 -5.55 -17.62
CA PRO A 186 2.97 -5.74 -18.17
C PRO A 186 2.89 -6.97 -19.07
N VAL A 187 1.69 -7.51 -19.23
CA VAL A 187 1.32 -8.32 -20.39
C VAL A 187 1.16 -7.37 -21.57
N ILE A 188 1.95 -7.61 -22.61
CA ILE A 188 1.99 -6.75 -23.81
C ILE A 188 1.69 -7.53 -25.11
N ASP A 189 1.63 -8.85 -25.01
CA ASP A 189 1.44 -9.70 -26.18
C ASP A 189 0.64 -10.96 -25.87
N ARG A 190 0.27 -11.73 -26.92
CA ARG A 190 -0.42 -13.01 -26.84
C ARG A 190 0.53 -14.17 -27.11
N GLY A 191 0.27 -15.33 -26.46
CA GLY A 191 1.14 -16.49 -26.44
C GLY A 191 1.67 -16.78 -25.04
N PRO A 192 2.64 -17.71 -24.90
CA PRO A 192 3.14 -18.64 -25.92
C PRO A 192 2.09 -19.68 -26.31
N TYR A 193 2.09 -20.07 -27.57
CA TYR A 193 1.18 -21.11 -28.06
C TYR A 193 1.77 -22.53 -27.96
N VAL A 194 3.00 -22.63 -27.46
CA VAL A 194 3.67 -23.91 -27.19
C VAL A 194 3.11 -24.53 -25.92
N ALA A 195 2.77 -25.81 -25.98
CA ALA A 195 2.27 -26.54 -24.81
C ALA A 195 3.25 -26.52 -23.62
N GLY A 196 2.71 -26.46 -22.41
CA GLY A 196 3.49 -26.42 -21.17
C GLY A 196 4.14 -25.06 -20.87
N ARG A 197 4.15 -24.08 -21.78
CA ARG A 197 4.63 -22.71 -21.52
C ARG A 197 3.47 -21.79 -21.16
N GLU A 198 3.70 -20.96 -20.15
CA GLU A 198 2.70 -20.01 -19.63
C GLU A 198 3.04 -18.56 -19.99
N TYR A 199 4.34 -18.24 -19.95
CA TYR A 199 4.85 -16.91 -20.28
C TYR A 199 5.88 -16.99 -21.42
N ASP A 200 5.87 -15.96 -22.25
CA ASP A 200 6.98 -15.70 -23.14
C ASP A 200 7.54 -14.31 -22.83
N LEU A 201 8.78 -14.26 -22.39
CA LEU A 201 9.40 -13.03 -21.92
C LEU A 201 9.96 -12.26 -23.11
N THR A 202 9.82 -10.92 -23.10
CA THR A 202 10.65 -10.14 -24.03
C THR A 202 12.13 -10.31 -23.67
N GLU A 203 13.01 -10.13 -24.62
CA GLU A 203 14.47 -10.23 -24.39
C GLU A 203 14.91 -9.33 -23.23
N ALA A 204 14.46 -8.07 -23.18
CA ALA A 204 14.77 -7.16 -22.08
C ALA A 204 14.34 -7.70 -20.71
N THR A 205 13.18 -8.36 -20.64
CA THR A 205 12.68 -8.99 -19.41
C THR A 205 13.53 -10.21 -19.02
N ALA A 206 13.85 -11.06 -20.01
CA ALA A 206 14.70 -12.23 -19.81
C ALA A 206 16.10 -11.83 -19.33
N ASN A 207 16.70 -10.81 -19.93
CA ASN A 207 18.00 -10.26 -19.56
C ASN A 207 18.00 -9.73 -18.11
N ARG A 208 16.94 -9.00 -17.67
CA ARG A 208 16.83 -8.53 -16.29
C ARG A 208 16.73 -9.67 -15.27
N LEU A 209 16.09 -10.76 -15.65
CA LEU A 209 15.98 -11.97 -14.82
C LEU A 209 17.22 -12.88 -14.93
N LYS A 210 18.16 -12.63 -15.85
CA LYS A 210 19.21 -13.56 -16.28
C LYS A 210 18.61 -14.94 -16.63
N PHE A 211 17.49 -14.91 -17.31
CA PHE A 211 16.82 -16.11 -17.81
C PHE A 211 17.30 -16.40 -19.23
N ARG A 212 17.66 -17.66 -19.49
CA ARG A 212 18.14 -18.12 -20.79
C ARG A 212 17.36 -19.34 -21.25
N GLY A 213 17.10 -19.44 -22.55
CA GLY A 213 16.38 -20.57 -23.14
C GLY A 213 14.93 -20.63 -22.71
N HIS A 214 14.52 -21.76 -22.18
CA HIS A 214 13.17 -22.00 -21.63
C HIS A 214 13.29 -22.79 -20.32
N GLY A 215 12.26 -22.71 -19.47
CA GLY A 215 12.26 -23.45 -18.20
C GLY A 215 11.40 -22.84 -17.11
N ALA A 216 11.65 -23.28 -15.89
CA ALA A 216 10.87 -22.85 -14.73
C ALA A 216 11.30 -21.47 -14.25
N ILE A 217 10.30 -20.62 -14.04
CA ILE A 217 10.41 -19.34 -13.35
C ILE A 217 9.38 -19.29 -12.20
N GLN A 218 9.32 -18.21 -11.49
CA GLN A 218 8.30 -17.99 -10.48
C GLN A 218 7.45 -16.78 -10.87
N SER A 219 6.11 -16.90 -10.72
CA SER A 219 5.14 -15.88 -11.07
C SER A 219 4.16 -15.61 -9.92
N THR A 220 3.65 -14.39 -9.86
CA THR A 220 2.61 -13.96 -8.91
C THR A 220 1.19 -14.01 -9.50
N LYS A 221 1.04 -14.63 -10.68
CA LYS A 221 -0.24 -14.82 -11.38
C LYS A 221 -0.45 -16.29 -11.71
#